data_15f9a37f067bbae5229947a418e3582e
#
_entry.id   15f9a37f067bbae5229947a418e3582e
#
_cell.length_a   1.000
_cell.length_b   1.000
_cell.length_c   1.000
_cell.angle_alpha   90.00
_cell.angle_beta   90.00
_cell.angle_gamma   90.00
#
_symmetry.space_group_name_H-M   'P 1'
#
loop_
_entity.id
_entity.type
_entity.pdbx_description
1 polymer ?
#
loop_
_entity_poly.entity_id
_entity_poly.type
_entity_poly.pdbx_seq_one_letter_code
_entity_poly.pdbx_strand_id
1 'polypeptide(L)'
;SRDETHYALTLQPRLALLNRSHQNAIYQDQSVPQIVEKILRERHGLRGQDFLFSLTKTYPRREQVMQYGEDDLRFITRLLGEVGIWFRFTADTRLHIDVAEFCDSQQGYEKGLTLPSVPPSGQQSAGVDAVWEMACRHRVVEQQVSTRDYNYREATADMNAQVDVTRGETTTFGEAYHWGDNYLTAGNVHDRHPAPESGAFYARLRHERYLNGQTRMQATTSCPTLCPGQVLKVTGGEEVAGEFADGVLVTAMHSHARRASGDGRDAAGPRDQHPGKRHLRAYR
;
A
#
# COMPACT_ATOMS: atom_id res chain seq x y z
N SER A 1 11.61 39.43 9.60
CA SER A 1 12.50 40.35 8.85
C SER A 1 12.09 40.34 7.38
N ARG A 2 12.30 41.39 6.66
CA ARG A 2 11.90 41.52 5.24
C ARG A 2 12.75 40.66 4.28
N ASP A 3 13.74 39.97 4.76
CA ASP A 3 14.76 39.30 3.94
C ASP A 3 14.72 37.75 4.02
N GLU A 4 13.73 37.14 4.70
CA GLU A 4 13.59 35.73 4.75
C GLU A 4 12.36 35.25 3.95
N THR A 5 12.60 34.38 2.97
CA THR A 5 11.54 33.70 2.20
C THR A 5 11.44 32.26 2.63
N HIS A 6 10.26 31.87 3.08
CA HIS A 6 9.97 30.49 3.45
C HIS A 6 9.27 29.76 2.31
N TYR A 7 9.82 28.62 1.91
CA TYR A 7 9.23 27.75 0.92
C TYR A 7 8.77 26.46 1.58
N ALA A 8 7.54 26.05 1.30
CA ALA A 8 7.03 24.72 1.63
C ALA A 8 6.92 23.92 0.33
N LEU A 9 7.67 22.82 0.23
CA LEU A 9 7.69 21.94 -0.93
C LEU A 9 7.12 20.58 -0.55
N THR A 10 6.21 20.06 -1.37
CA THR A 10 5.71 18.70 -1.27
C THR A 10 6.29 17.88 -2.40
N LEU A 11 7.09 16.86 -2.06
CA LEU A 11 7.68 15.94 -3.01
C LEU A 11 6.85 14.65 -3.04
N GLN A 12 6.50 14.21 -4.23
CA GLN A 12 5.72 12.99 -4.45
C GLN A 12 6.30 12.22 -5.65
N PRO A 13 6.13 10.88 -5.70
CA PRO A 13 6.48 10.11 -6.88
C PRO A 13 5.76 10.61 -8.13
N ARG A 14 6.40 10.45 -9.30
CA ARG A 14 5.85 10.91 -10.60
C ARG A 14 4.44 10.36 -10.86
N LEU A 15 4.13 9.17 -10.36
CA LEU A 15 2.80 8.56 -10.48
C LEU A 15 1.69 9.46 -9.91
N ALA A 16 1.96 10.31 -8.94
CA ALA A 16 0.98 11.23 -8.38
C ALA A 16 0.44 12.24 -9.40
N LEU A 17 1.19 12.52 -10.47
CA LEU A 17 0.75 13.44 -11.53
C LEU A 17 -0.44 12.89 -12.33
N LEU A 18 -0.67 11.58 -12.30
CA LEU A 18 -1.79 10.95 -12.99
C LEU A 18 -3.15 11.42 -12.46
N ASN A 19 -3.21 11.99 -11.27
CA ASN A 19 -4.43 12.57 -10.71
C ASN A 19 -4.87 13.88 -11.43
N ARG A 20 -4.05 14.41 -12.32
CA ARG A 20 -4.37 15.60 -13.13
C ARG A 20 -5.00 15.27 -14.48
N SER A 21 -5.05 13.99 -14.85
CA SER A 21 -5.62 13.51 -16.11
C SER A 21 -6.97 12.84 -15.86
N HIS A 22 -8.06 13.54 -16.15
CA HIS A 22 -9.43 13.02 -16.05
C HIS A 22 -9.89 12.56 -17.44
N GLN A 23 -10.38 11.33 -17.52
CA GLN A 23 -10.75 10.71 -18.78
C GLN A 23 -12.09 9.96 -18.70
N ASN A 24 -12.69 9.77 -19.90
CA ASN A 24 -13.73 8.78 -20.14
C ASN A 24 -13.20 7.84 -21.22
N ALA A 25 -13.11 6.56 -20.91
CA ALA A 25 -12.56 5.57 -21.84
C ALA A 25 -13.18 4.20 -21.61
N ILE A 26 -13.18 3.40 -22.67
CA ILE A 26 -13.64 2.01 -22.65
C ILE A 26 -12.45 1.14 -23.09
N TYR A 27 -12.17 0.11 -22.29
CA TYR A 27 -11.17 -0.91 -22.58
C TYR A 27 -11.88 -2.23 -22.80
N GLN A 28 -11.58 -2.91 -23.90
CA GLN A 28 -12.23 -4.16 -24.28
C GLN A 28 -11.17 -5.25 -24.46
N ASP A 29 -11.51 -6.47 -24.05
CA ASP A 29 -10.66 -7.66 -24.19
C ASP A 29 -9.23 -7.47 -23.63
N GLN A 30 -9.12 -6.84 -22.46
CA GLN A 30 -7.84 -6.56 -21.79
C GLN A 30 -7.89 -6.96 -20.31
N SER A 31 -6.79 -7.49 -19.82
CA SER A 31 -6.61 -7.75 -18.39
C SER A 31 -6.30 -6.45 -17.64
N VAL A 32 -6.51 -6.46 -16.31
CA VAL A 32 -6.18 -5.29 -15.46
C VAL A 32 -4.72 -4.84 -15.63
N PRO A 33 -3.70 -5.71 -15.58
CA PRO A 33 -2.33 -5.28 -15.83
C PRO A 33 -2.12 -4.65 -17.21
N GLN A 34 -2.76 -5.19 -18.26
CA GLN A 34 -2.66 -4.64 -19.63
C GLN A 34 -3.27 -3.24 -19.72
N ILE A 35 -4.42 -3.00 -19.08
CA ILE A 35 -5.05 -1.68 -19.05
C ILE A 35 -4.14 -0.67 -18.33
N VAL A 36 -3.62 -1.05 -17.16
CA VAL A 36 -2.72 -0.20 -16.38
C VAL A 36 -1.46 0.13 -17.17
N GLU A 37 -0.81 -0.86 -17.75
CA GLU A 37 0.38 -0.66 -18.58
C GLU A 37 0.11 0.27 -19.75
N LYS A 38 -1.00 0.09 -20.45
CA LYS A 38 -1.42 0.94 -21.56
C LYS A 38 -1.56 2.41 -21.15
N ILE A 39 -2.21 2.67 -20.03
CA ILE A 39 -2.37 4.03 -19.52
C ILE A 39 -1.02 4.65 -19.17
N LEU A 40 -0.16 3.92 -18.48
CA LEU A 40 1.16 4.40 -18.08
C LEU A 40 2.03 4.74 -19.30
N ARG A 41 2.03 3.89 -20.32
CA ARG A 41 2.85 4.08 -21.53
C ARG A 41 2.26 5.12 -22.48
N GLU A 42 0.99 4.94 -22.89
CA GLU A 42 0.42 5.70 -24.00
C GLU A 42 -0.03 7.10 -23.57
N ARG A 43 -0.60 7.24 -22.36
CA ARG A 43 -1.08 8.55 -21.89
C ARG A 43 -0.01 9.35 -21.14
N HIS A 44 0.83 8.67 -20.37
CA HIS A 44 1.79 9.35 -19.48
C HIS A 44 3.24 9.20 -19.90
N GLY A 45 3.49 8.49 -21.01
CA GLY A 45 4.84 8.35 -21.60
C GLY A 45 5.83 7.66 -20.65
N LEU A 46 5.37 6.87 -19.68
CA LEU A 46 6.23 6.10 -18.80
C LEU A 46 6.87 4.95 -19.60
N ARG A 47 8.15 4.69 -19.34
CA ARG A 47 8.94 3.68 -20.02
C ARG A 47 9.18 2.47 -19.12
N GLY A 48 9.78 1.42 -19.67
CA GLY A 48 10.10 0.21 -18.90
C GLY A 48 11.08 0.42 -17.76
N GLN A 49 11.75 1.56 -17.68
CA GLN A 49 12.60 1.95 -16.56
C GLN A 49 11.80 2.64 -15.43
N ASP A 50 10.61 3.18 -15.71
CA ASP A 50 9.80 3.94 -14.76
C ASP A 50 8.86 3.03 -13.94
N PHE A 51 8.56 1.84 -14.45
CA PHE A 51 7.72 0.87 -13.76
C PHE A 51 8.00 -0.57 -14.19
N LEU A 52 7.63 -1.50 -13.31
CA LEU A 52 7.69 -2.93 -13.63
C LEU A 52 6.54 -3.69 -12.96
N PHE A 53 6.13 -4.81 -13.57
CA PHE A 53 5.18 -5.74 -13.00
C PHE A 53 5.90 -7.00 -12.54
N SER A 54 5.89 -7.24 -11.22
CA SER A 54 6.39 -8.45 -10.55
C SER A 54 5.22 -9.31 -10.11
N LEU A 55 4.45 -9.83 -11.06
CA LEU A 55 3.23 -10.58 -10.81
C LEU A 55 3.49 -12.09 -10.86
N THR A 56 2.86 -12.80 -9.94
CA THR A 56 2.91 -14.27 -9.83
C THR A 56 1.68 -14.95 -10.41
N LYS A 57 0.58 -14.20 -10.59
CA LYS A 57 -0.71 -14.69 -11.09
C LYS A 57 -0.93 -14.26 -12.54
N THR A 58 -1.76 -15.02 -13.24
CA THR A 58 -2.25 -14.65 -14.58
C THR A 58 -3.66 -14.12 -14.44
N TYR A 59 -3.90 -12.92 -14.95
CA TYR A 59 -5.19 -12.24 -14.86
C TYR A 59 -5.99 -12.43 -16.15
N PRO A 60 -7.28 -12.76 -16.06
CA PRO A 60 -8.14 -12.94 -17.24
C PRO A 60 -8.35 -11.60 -17.95
N ARG A 61 -8.65 -11.70 -19.24
CA ARG A 61 -9.13 -10.55 -20.01
C ARG A 61 -10.58 -10.29 -19.66
N ARG A 62 -10.88 -9.02 -19.36
CA ARG A 62 -12.25 -8.54 -19.13
C ARG A 62 -12.87 -8.14 -20.46
N GLU A 63 -14.15 -8.44 -20.65
CA GLU A 63 -14.86 -8.05 -21.85
C GLU A 63 -14.90 -6.53 -22.03
N GLN A 64 -15.17 -5.84 -20.93
CA GLN A 64 -15.25 -4.39 -20.93
C GLN A 64 -14.88 -3.83 -19.56
N VAL A 65 -14.08 -2.79 -19.56
CA VAL A 65 -13.79 -1.97 -18.38
C VAL A 65 -14.00 -0.51 -18.75
N MET A 66 -14.72 0.19 -17.92
CA MET A 66 -15.05 1.60 -18.16
C MET A 66 -14.33 2.50 -17.15
N GLN A 67 -13.68 3.53 -17.67
CA GLN A 67 -13.27 4.70 -16.91
C GLN A 67 -14.31 5.78 -17.16
N TYR A 68 -14.95 6.28 -16.11
CA TYR A 68 -16.00 7.28 -16.23
C TYR A 68 -15.81 8.41 -15.21
N GLY A 69 -15.46 9.58 -15.69
CA GLY A 69 -15.34 10.80 -14.90
C GLY A 69 -14.29 10.73 -13.76
N GLU A 70 -13.38 9.79 -13.81
CA GLU A 70 -12.34 9.63 -12.80
C GLU A 70 -10.94 9.97 -13.37
N ASP A 71 -10.05 10.45 -12.50
CA ASP A 71 -8.67 10.67 -12.89
C ASP A 71 -7.94 9.33 -13.08
N ASP A 72 -6.85 9.36 -13.86
CA ASP A 72 -6.13 8.15 -14.21
C ASP A 72 -5.50 7.46 -12.98
N LEU A 73 -5.05 8.20 -11.97
CA LEU A 73 -4.50 7.61 -10.75
C LEU A 73 -5.58 6.83 -9.99
N ARG A 74 -6.75 7.43 -9.83
CA ARG A 74 -7.89 6.79 -9.16
C ARG A 74 -8.37 5.56 -9.92
N PHE A 75 -8.46 5.65 -11.25
CA PHE A 75 -8.83 4.54 -12.10
C PHE A 75 -7.86 3.37 -11.98
N ILE A 76 -6.55 3.62 -12.12
CA ILE A 76 -5.51 2.60 -11.98
C ILE A 76 -5.54 1.97 -10.59
N THR A 77 -5.57 2.78 -9.52
CA THR A 77 -5.57 2.26 -8.16
C THR A 77 -6.83 1.48 -7.83
N ARG A 78 -7.99 1.85 -8.39
CA ARG A 78 -9.23 1.08 -8.27
C ARG A 78 -9.09 -0.28 -8.92
N LEU A 79 -8.65 -0.35 -10.18
CA LEU A 79 -8.48 -1.62 -10.90
C LEU A 79 -7.47 -2.55 -10.22
N LEU A 80 -6.31 -2.03 -9.85
CA LEU A 80 -5.28 -2.79 -9.13
C LEU A 80 -5.82 -3.31 -7.79
N GLY A 81 -6.53 -2.45 -7.08
CA GLY A 81 -7.19 -2.82 -5.85
C GLY A 81 -8.26 -3.90 -6.02
N GLU A 82 -9.06 -3.90 -7.08
CA GLU A 82 -10.06 -4.94 -7.36
C GLU A 82 -9.42 -6.33 -7.43
N VAL A 83 -8.23 -6.45 -7.98
CA VAL A 83 -7.55 -7.74 -8.20
C VAL A 83 -6.40 -8.02 -7.21
N GLY A 84 -6.23 -7.18 -6.18
CA GLY A 84 -5.24 -7.39 -5.14
C GLY A 84 -3.80 -7.14 -5.56
N ILE A 85 -3.58 -6.35 -6.60
CA ILE A 85 -2.26 -5.86 -6.97
C ILE A 85 -1.96 -4.61 -6.15
N TRP A 86 -0.84 -4.62 -5.44
CA TRP A 86 -0.32 -3.49 -4.70
C TRP A 86 0.94 -2.95 -5.37
N PHE A 87 1.36 -1.77 -5.01
CA PHE A 87 2.57 -1.19 -5.58
C PHE A 87 3.39 -0.44 -4.53
N ARG A 88 4.68 -0.34 -4.81
CA ARG A 88 5.64 0.44 -4.04
C ARG A 88 6.53 1.23 -4.98
N PHE A 89 7.29 2.15 -4.41
CA PHE A 89 8.32 2.89 -5.13
C PHE A 89 9.69 2.45 -4.65
N THR A 90 10.56 2.13 -5.60
CA THR A 90 11.98 1.86 -5.37
C THR A 90 12.80 2.90 -6.08
N ALA A 91 13.85 3.41 -5.42
CA ALA A 91 14.73 4.39 -6.02
C ALA A 91 15.78 3.70 -6.88
N ASP A 92 15.85 4.01 -8.17
CA ASP A 92 17.01 3.70 -9.00
C ASP A 92 18.04 4.83 -8.85
N THR A 93 19.06 4.59 -8.03
CA THR A 93 20.09 5.60 -7.72
C THR A 93 20.99 5.91 -8.92
N ARG A 94 21.07 5.02 -9.90
CA ARG A 94 21.86 5.21 -11.12
C ARG A 94 21.15 6.15 -12.10
N LEU A 95 19.85 5.99 -12.23
CA LEU A 95 19.02 6.80 -13.14
C LEU A 95 18.39 8.00 -12.44
N HIS A 96 18.50 8.09 -11.10
CA HIS A 96 17.86 9.12 -10.27
C HIS A 96 16.35 9.24 -10.48
N ILE A 97 15.68 8.10 -10.57
CA ILE A 97 14.23 8.00 -10.76
C ILE A 97 13.59 7.11 -9.71
N ASP A 98 12.29 7.34 -9.46
CA ASP A 98 11.45 6.42 -8.71
C ASP A 98 10.81 5.41 -9.67
N VAL A 99 11.00 4.14 -9.39
CA VAL A 99 10.40 3.04 -10.14
C VAL A 99 9.15 2.56 -9.41
N ALA A 100 8.01 2.54 -10.08
CA ALA A 100 6.79 1.94 -9.55
C ALA A 100 6.81 0.42 -9.78
N GLU A 101 6.89 -0.36 -8.73
CA GLU A 101 6.85 -1.83 -8.80
C GLU A 101 5.48 -2.34 -8.37
N PHE A 102 4.79 -3.04 -9.28
CA PHE A 102 3.47 -3.63 -9.06
C PHE A 102 3.61 -5.11 -8.71
N CYS A 103 3.07 -5.53 -7.57
CA CYS A 103 3.19 -6.86 -7.01
C CYS A 103 1.82 -7.43 -6.63
N ASP A 104 1.68 -8.75 -6.64
CA ASP A 104 0.46 -9.47 -6.24
C ASP A 104 0.70 -10.53 -5.16
N SER A 105 1.86 -10.51 -4.54
CA SER A 105 2.32 -11.49 -3.55
C SER A 105 3.06 -10.81 -2.41
N GLN A 106 2.97 -11.41 -1.22
CA GLN A 106 3.76 -11.00 -0.05
C GLN A 106 5.27 -11.23 -0.22
N GLN A 107 5.67 -12.00 -1.22
CA GLN A 107 7.09 -12.20 -1.57
C GLN A 107 7.74 -10.91 -2.07
N GLY A 108 6.96 -9.98 -2.60
CA GLY A 108 7.43 -8.66 -2.99
C GLY A 108 7.76 -7.72 -1.82
N TYR A 109 7.42 -8.09 -0.56
CA TYR A 109 7.79 -7.27 0.60
C TYR A 109 9.28 -7.39 0.89
N GLU A 110 9.90 -6.26 1.16
CA GLU A 110 11.30 -6.19 1.53
C GLU A 110 11.46 -6.43 3.03
N LYS A 111 12.16 -7.50 3.38
CA LYS A 111 12.32 -7.97 4.76
C LYS A 111 13.72 -7.67 5.27
N GLY A 112 13.87 -7.71 6.59
CA GLY A 112 15.18 -7.65 7.24
C GLY A 112 15.53 -6.32 7.89
N LEU A 113 14.66 -5.31 7.82
CA LEU A 113 14.87 -4.06 8.52
C LEU A 113 14.48 -4.20 9.99
N THR A 114 15.44 -3.91 10.87
CA THR A 114 15.25 -3.91 12.33
C THR A 114 15.79 -2.61 12.91
N LEU A 115 14.96 -1.91 13.68
CA LEU A 115 15.32 -0.65 14.33
C LEU A 115 15.05 -0.73 15.84
N PRO A 116 15.89 -0.10 16.68
CA PRO A 116 15.63 -0.02 18.10
C PRO A 116 14.50 0.96 18.44
N SER A 117 13.79 0.68 19.53
CA SER A 117 12.88 1.64 20.16
C SER A 117 13.68 2.59 21.05
N VAL A 118 13.31 3.87 21.02
CA VAL A 118 13.86 4.89 21.91
C VAL A 118 12.72 5.59 22.61
N PRO A 119 12.75 5.74 23.95
CA PRO A 119 11.71 6.44 24.69
C PRO A 119 11.65 7.92 24.28
N PRO A 120 10.46 8.56 24.37
CA PRO A 120 10.23 9.96 23.99
C PRO A 120 11.11 10.98 24.76
N SER A 121 11.67 10.59 25.87
CA SER A 121 12.46 11.44 26.78
C SER A 121 13.83 11.91 26.22
N GLY A 122 14.07 11.73 24.93
CA GLY A 122 15.09 12.50 24.22
C GLY A 122 16.54 12.15 24.47
N GLN A 123 16.86 11.04 25.09
CA GLN A 123 18.24 10.53 25.03
C GLN A 123 18.48 9.96 23.62
N GLN A 124 19.01 10.82 22.77
CA GLN A 124 19.48 10.45 21.44
C GLN A 124 20.53 9.34 21.60
N SER A 125 20.24 8.19 21.05
CA SER A 125 21.28 7.23 20.66
C SER A 125 22.06 7.90 19.54
N ALA A 126 23.20 8.51 19.89
CA ALA A 126 24.00 9.27 18.94
C ALA A 126 24.29 8.44 17.68
N GLY A 127 23.64 8.79 16.57
CA GLY A 127 23.94 8.23 15.26
C GLY A 127 23.27 6.90 14.88
N VAL A 128 22.35 6.36 15.69
CA VAL A 128 21.58 5.16 15.34
C VAL A 128 20.15 5.53 15.04
N ASP A 129 19.64 5.10 13.88
CA ASP A 129 18.23 5.26 13.54
C ASP A 129 17.34 4.49 14.51
N ALA A 130 16.20 5.10 14.90
CA ALA A 130 15.32 4.57 15.92
C ALA A 130 13.85 4.81 15.59
N VAL A 131 12.96 4.16 16.38
CA VAL A 131 11.51 4.28 16.31
C VAL A 131 10.97 4.72 17.66
N TRP A 132 10.00 5.62 17.67
CA TRP A 132 9.32 6.11 18.88
C TRP A 132 7.87 6.49 18.56
N GLU A 133 7.10 6.89 19.57
CA GLU A 133 5.68 7.25 19.45
C GLU A 133 4.85 6.14 18.78
N MET A 134 5.13 4.90 19.14
CA MET A 134 4.41 3.75 18.63
C MET A 134 2.99 3.70 19.18
N ALA A 135 2.02 3.51 18.31
CA ALA A 135 0.62 3.36 18.69
C ALA A 135 -0.04 2.25 17.86
N CYS A 136 -0.76 1.37 18.55
CA CYS A 136 -1.61 0.35 17.95
C CYS A 136 -3.08 0.69 18.19
N ARG A 137 -3.91 0.51 17.18
CA ARG A 137 -5.36 0.64 17.27
C ARG A 137 -6.02 -0.62 16.76
N HIS A 138 -6.86 -1.21 17.58
CA HIS A 138 -7.62 -2.40 17.27
C HIS A 138 -9.09 -2.06 17.08
N ARG A 139 -9.75 -2.74 16.17
CA ARG A 139 -11.19 -2.63 15.96
C ARG A 139 -11.79 -3.98 15.60
N VAL A 140 -13.07 -4.17 15.88
CA VAL A 140 -13.84 -5.30 15.38
C VAL A 140 -14.07 -5.10 13.88
N VAL A 141 -13.88 -6.16 13.11
CA VAL A 141 -14.11 -6.18 11.66
C VAL A 141 -15.00 -7.37 11.30
N GLU A 142 -15.43 -7.43 10.06
CA GLU A 142 -16.33 -8.46 9.54
C GLU A 142 -15.69 -9.85 9.65
N GLN A 143 -16.47 -10.81 10.14
CA GLN A 143 -16.05 -12.21 10.34
C GLN A 143 -16.04 -12.98 9.04
N GLN A 144 -16.94 -12.68 8.11
CA GLN A 144 -17.06 -13.35 6.83
C GLN A 144 -17.50 -12.40 5.74
N VAL A 145 -17.21 -12.78 4.51
CA VAL A 145 -17.66 -12.08 3.32
C VAL A 145 -18.42 -13.05 2.43
N SER A 146 -19.60 -12.64 2.01
CA SER A 146 -20.32 -13.29 0.93
C SER A 146 -20.44 -12.40 -0.28
N THR A 147 -20.34 -12.99 -1.45
CA THR A 147 -20.55 -12.29 -2.72
C THR A 147 -21.47 -13.12 -3.61
N ARG A 148 -22.23 -12.42 -4.42
CA ARG A 148 -23.13 -13.02 -5.40
C ARG A 148 -23.07 -12.25 -6.70
N ASP A 149 -23.17 -12.98 -7.80
CA ASP A 149 -23.25 -12.41 -9.13
C ASP A 149 -24.23 -13.20 -10.00
N TYR A 150 -24.44 -12.73 -11.22
CA TYR A 150 -25.27 -13.39 -12.20
C TYR A 150 -24.51 -13.51 -13.53
N ASN A 151 -24.32 -14.76 -13.98
CA ASN A 151 -23.75 -15.01 -15.29
C ASN A 151 -24.88 -15.19 -16.32
N TYR A 152 -25.13 -14.17 -17.14
CA TYR A 152 -26.20 -14.21 -18.16
C TYR A 152 -25.98 -15.28 -19.24
N ARG A 153 -24.76 -15.77 -19.40
CA ARG A 153 -24.40 -16.82 -20.36
C ARG A 153 -24.75 -18.22 -19.80
N GLU A 154 -24.80 -18.36 -18.49
CA GLU A 154 -25.03 -19.59 -17.79
C GLU A 154 -25.94 -19.36 -16.59
N ALA A 155 -27.19 -19.00 -16.91
CA ALA A 155 -28.17 -18.48 -15.95
C ALA A 155 -28.51 -19.44 -14.79
N THR A 156 -28.20 -20.74 -14.94
CA THR A 156 -28.43 -21.78 -13.91
C THR A 156 -27.22 -22.00 -13.02
N ALA A 157 -26.06 -21.38 -13.32
CA ALA A 157 -24.86 -21.53 -12.52
C ALA A 157 -25.04 -20.89 -11.13
N ASP A 158 -24.60 -21.59 -10.08
CA ASP A 158 -24.52 -21.02 -8.74
C ASP A 158 -23.34 -20.07 -8.68
N MET A 159 -23.62 -18.80 -8.57
CA MET A 159 -22.66 -17.70 -8.54
C MET A 159 -22.46 -17.13 -7.13
N ASN A 160 -22.79 -17.91 -6.10
CA ASN A 160 -22.55 -17.51 -4.71
C ASN A 160 -21.15 -17.92 -4.26
N ALA A 161 -20.49 -17.06 -3.52
CA ALA A 161 -19.26 -17.40 -2.83
C ALA A 161 -19.27 -16.78 -1.43
N GLN A 162 -18.99 -17.60 -0.42
CA GLN A 162 -18.89 -17.16 0.97
C GLN A 162 -17.55 -17.61 1.53
N VAL A 163 -16.80 -16.70 2.11
CA VAL A 163 -15.45 -16.94 2.60
C VAL A 163 -15.30 -16.41 4.02
N ASP A 164 -14.77 -17.25 4.89
CA ASP A 164 -14.21 -16.89 6.18
C ASP A 164 -12.74 -17.32 6.22
N VAL A 165 -11.83 -16.36 6.21
CA VAL A 165 -10.39 -16.59 6.33
C VAL A 165 -9.85 -16.27 7.73
N THR A 166 -10.75 -16.01 8.71
CA THR A 166 -10.34 -15.88 10.10
C THR A 166 -9.78 -17.20 10.60
N ARG A 167 -8.69 -17.13 11.33
CA ARG A 167 -8.02 -18.32 11.88
C ARG A 167 -8.35 -18.49 13.37
N GLY A 168 -9.63 -18.39 13.73
CA GLY A 168 -10.08 -18.45 15.12
C GLY A 168 -9.89 -17.15 15.91
N GLU A 169 -9.73 -16.03 15.25
CA GLU A 169 -9.64 -14.71 15.88
C GLU A 169 -11.00 -14.30 16.46
N THR A 170 -11.00 -13.81 17.70
CA THR A 170 -12.22 -13.48 18.44
C THR A 170 -12.70 -12.03 18.26
N THR A 171 -11.93 -11.21 17.54
CA THR A 171 -12.22 -9.79 17.33
C THR A 171 -12.93 -9.51 16.00
N THR A 172 -13.65 -10.51 15.50
CA THR A 172 -14.46 -10.41 14.29
C THR A 172 -15.92 -10.65 14.60
N PHE A 173 -16.82 -10.01 13.83
CA PHE A 173 -18.26 -10.18 13.98
C PHE A 173 -18.99 -9.83 12.69
N GLY A 174 -20.07 -10.57 12.40
CA GLY A 174 -20.98 -10.25 11.31
C GLY A 174 -20.49 -10.65 9.94
N GLU A 175 -21.26 -10.26 8.95
CA GLU A 175 -21.07 -10.59 7.53
C GLU A 175 -21.13 -9.34 6.67
N ALA A 176 -20.23 -9.23 5.69
CA ALA A 176 -20.29 -8.27 4.61
C ALA A 176 -20.78 -8.96 3.32
N TYR A 177 -21.92 -8.52 2.83
CA TYR A 177 -22.51 -8.99 1.58
C TYR A 177 -22.17 -8.03 0.43
N HIS A 178 -21.73 -8.59 -0.70
CA HIS A 178 -21.40 -7.84 -1.91
C HIS A 178 -22.10 -8.42 -3.13
N TRP A 179 -22.55 -7.55 -4.01
CA TRP A 179 -23.23 -7.90 -5.24
C TRP A 179 -22.53 -7.29 -6.46
N GLY A 180 -22.45 -8.07 -7.55
CA GLY A 180 -22.13 -7.51 -8.86
C GLY A 180 -20.66 -7.18 -9.09
N ASP A 181 -19.75 -8.12 -8.79
CA ASP A 181 -18.32 -8.01 -9.11
C ASP A 181 -17.99 -8.33 -10.57
N ASN A 182 -19.01 -8.74 -11.35
CA ASN A 182 -18.90 -9.16 -12.75
C ASN A 182 -17.96 -10.35 -12.96
N TYR A 183 -17.92 -11.31 -12.03
CA TYR A 183 -17.20 -12.54 -12.25
C TYR A 183 -18.01 -13.57 -13.05
N LEU A 184 -17.33 -14.36 -13.86
CA LEU A 184 -17.98 -15.36 -14.73
C LEU A 184 -18.01 -16.76 -14.11
N THR A 185 -17.25 -17.01 -13.06
CA THR A 185 -17.18 -18.29 -12.34
C THR A 185 -17.17 -18.06 -10.84
N ALA A 186 -17.87 -18.93 -10.08
CA ALA A 186 -17.88 -18.84 -8.63
C ALA A 186 -16.51 -19.19 -8.01
N GLY A 187 -15.78 -20.11 -8.60
CA GLY A 187 -14.53 -20.63 -8.06
C GLY A 187 -14.75 -21.55 -6.85
N ASN A 188 -13.65 -21.99 -6.24
CA ASN A 188 -13.69 -22.83 -5.04
C ASN A 188 -13.31 -22.01 -3.80
N VAL A 189 -14.26 -21.82 -2.90
CA VAL A 189 -14.07 -21.07 -1.65
C VAL A 189 -13.10 -21.72 -0.66
N HIS A 190 -12.84 -23.02 -0.81
CA HIS A 190 -11.90 -23.75 0.04
C HIS A 190 -10.45 -23.67 -0.46
N ASP A 191 -10.24 -23.19 -1.68
CA ASP A 191 -8.89 -23.00 -2.20
C ASP A 191 -8.18 -21.85 -1.47
N ARG A 192 -6.93 -22.09 -1.10
CA ARG A 192 -6.07 -21.05 -0.54
C ARG A 192 -5.70 -19.96 -1.58
N HIS A 193 -5.68 -20.38 -2.83
CA HIS A 193 -5.35 -19.53 -3.98
C HIS A 193 -6.42 -19.71 -5.07
N PRO A 194 -7.62 -19.15 -4.89
CA PRO A 194 -8.67 -19.24 -5.89
C PRO A 194 -8.24 -18.65 -7.23
N ALA A 195 -8.85 -19.14 -8.31
CA ALA A 195 -8.59 -18.58 -9.64
C ALA A 195 -8.82 -17.07 -9.64
N PRO A 196 -7.90 -16.26 -10.17
CA PRO A 196 -8.03 -14.82 -10.23
C PRO A 196 -9.37 -14.39 -10.85
N GLU A 197 -10.02 -13.41 -10.21
CA GLU A 197 -11.30 -12.84 -10.63
C GLU A 197 -12.49 -13.82 -10.62
N SER A 198 -12.39 -14.93 -9.90
CA SER A 198 -13.55 -15.75 -9.53
C SER A 198 -14.30 -15.16 -8.32
N GLY A 199 -15.54 -15.61 -8.07
CA GLY A 199 -16.31 -15.19 -6.89
C GLY A 199 -15.57 -15.48 -5.58
N ALA A 200 -14.98 -16.67 -5.46
CA ALA A 200 -14.14 -17.05 -4.31
C ALA A 200 -12.91 -16.14 -4.16
N PHE A 201 -12.28 -15.74 -5.25
CA PHE A 201 -11.16 -14.81 -5.26
C PHE A 201 -11.58 -13.44 -4.70
N TYR A 202 -12.66 -12.86 -5.19
CA TYR A 202 -13.15 -11.55 -4.73
C TYR A 202 -13.61 -11.58 -3.27
N ALA A 203 -14.35 -12.61 -2.86
CA ALA A 203 -14.80 -12.76 -1.48
C ALA A 203 -13.60 -12.84 -0.53
N ARG A 204 -12.60 -13.67 -0.87
CA ARG A 204 -11.37 -13.80 -0.09
C ARG A 204 -10.59 -12.51 0.01
N LEU A 205 -10.34 -11.85 -1.11
CA LEU A 205 -9.59 -10.59 -1.15
C LEU A 205 -10.28 -9.49 -0.34
N ARG A 206 -11.62 -9.42 -0.39
CA ARG A 206 -12.39 -8.49 0.43
C ARG A 206 -12.29 -8.81 1.91
N HIS A 207 -12.39 -10.09 2.27
CA HIS A 207 -12.26 -10.48 3.67
C HIS A 207 -10.87 -10.18 4.21
N GLU A 208 -9.81 -10.46 3.45
CA GLU A 208 -8.44 -10.10 3.81
C GLU A 208 -8.27 -8.59 4.02
N ARG A 209 -8.98 -7.74 3.25
CA ARG A 209 -8.99 -6.28 3.47
C ARG A 209 -9.67 -5.88 4.77
N TYR A 210 -10.79 -6.49 5.13
CA TYR A 210 -11.44 -6.24 6.41
C TYR A 210 -10.51 -6.64 7.56
N LEU A 211 -9.92 -7.83 7.49
CA LEU A 211 -8.97 -8.30 8.50
C LEU A 211 -7.73 -7.41 8.61
N ASN A 212 -7.22 -6.92 7.47
CA ASN A 212 -6.12 -5.96 7.47
C ASN A 212 -6.47 -4.65 8.21
N GLY A 213 -7.74 -4.27 8.20
CA GLY A 213 -8.25 -3.12 8.95
C GLY A 213 -8.36 -3.33 10.46
N GLN A 214 -8.24 -4.57 10.96
CA GLN A 214 -8.41 -4.93 12.37
C GLN A 214 -7.37 -4.29 13.27
N THR A 215 -6.11 -4.27 12.84
CA THR A 215 -5.01 -3.66 13.57
C THR A 215 -4.30 -2.64 12.71
N ARG A 216 -4.24 -1.41 13.17
CA ARG A 216 -3.52 -0.31 12.52
C ARG A 216 -2.47 0.24 13.45
N MET A 217 -1.28 0.45 12.93
CA MET A 217 -0.14 0.92 13.66
C MET A 217 0.41 2.22 13.08
N GLN A 218 0.91 3.05 13.97
CA GLN A 218 1.57 4.32 13.64
C GLN A 218 2.82 4.45 14.50
N ALA A 219 3.87 5.03 13.94
CA ALA A 219 5.08 5.35 14.68
C ALA A 219 5.81 6.52 14.04
N THR A 220 6.79 7.04 14.74
CA THR A 220 7.74 8.04 14.25
C THR A 220 9.13 7.42 14.18
N THR A 221 9.92 7.76 13.18
CA THR A 221 11.28 7.23 12.99
C THR A 221 12.23 8.30 12.46
N SER A 222 13.52 8.14 12.77
CA SER A 222 14.60 8.90 12.15
C SER A 222 15.17 8.24 10.90
N CYS A 223 14.83 6.97 10.62
CA CYS A 223 15.40 6.21 9.51
C CYS A 223 15.05 6.80 8.14
N PRO A 224 16.03 7.31 7.37
CA PRO A 224 15.78 7.96 6.09
C PRO A 224 15.47 6.97 4.96
N THR A 225 15.84 5.71 5.12
CA THR A 225 15.70 4.67 4.09
C THR A 225 14.43 3.84 4.22
N LEU A 226 13.69 3.98 5.33
CA LEU A 226 12.43 3.28 5.51
C LEU A 226 11.38 3.79 4.52
N CYS A 227 10.74 2.88 3.79
CA CYS A 227 9.72 3.20 2.80
C CYS A 227 8.58 2.17 2.76
N PRO A 228 7.43 2.51 2.16
CA PRO A 228 6.33 1.57 1.97
C PRO A 228 6.76 0.32 1.20
N GLY A 229 6.22 -0.84 1.60
CA GLY A 229 6.58 -2.15 1.06
C GLY A 229 7.70 -2.87 1.83
N GLN A 230 8.27 -2.22 2.84
CA GLN A 230 9.24 -2.84 3.75
C GLN A 230 8.57 -3.38 5.01
N VAL A 231 9.08 -4.48 5.53
CA VAL A 231 8.69 -5.04 6.83
C VAL A 231 9.68 -4.57 7.88
N LEU A 232 9.19 -3.79 8.83
CA LEU A 232 9.95 -3.25 9.95
C LEU A 232 9.74 -4.10 11.19
N LYS A 233 10.83 -4.52 11.85
CA LYS A 233 10.84 -5.04 13.21
C LYS A 233 11.41 -3.99 14.16
N VAL A 234 10.78 -3.84 15.32
CA VAL A 234 11.27 -2.94 16.35
C VAL A 234 11.76 -3.77 17.53
N THR A 235 12.97 -3.48 17.99
CA THR A 235 13.62 -4.16 19.11
C THR A 235 13.84 -3.20 20.28
N GLY A 236 13.93 -3.75 21.50
CA GLY A 236 14.29 -3.01 22.69
C GLY A 236 13.11 -2.44 23.45
N GLY A 237 13.14 -2.64 24.78
CA GLY A 237 12.21 -2.09 25.74
C GLY A 237 10.95 -2.92 26.00
N GLU A 238 10.47 -2.87 27.22
CA GLU A 238 9.19 -3.48 27.66
C GLU A 238 7.96 -2.79 27.02
N GLU A 239 8.17 -1.64 26.40
CA GLU A 239 7.10 -0.80 25.81
C GLU A 239 6.83 -1.09 24.34
N VAL A 240 7.58 -2.00 23.70
CA VAL A 240 7.35 -2.36 22.30
C VAL A 240 6.17 -3.31 22.22
N ALA A 241 5.09 -2.88 21.57
CA ALA A 241 3.94 -3.75 21.31
C ALA A 241 4.37 -4.97 20.48
N GLY A 242 3.79 -6.14 20.80
CA GLY A 242 4.16 -7.41 20.17
C GLY A 242 4.10 -7.37 18.63
N GLU A 243 3.15 -6.64 18.08
CA GLU A 243 3.01 -6.46 16.63
C GLU A 243 4.24 -5.84 15.98
N PHE A 244 4.84 -4.83 16.62
CA PHE A 244 6.08 -4.22 16.13
C PHE A 244 7.29 -5.14 16.28
N ALA A 245 7.32 -5.96 17.33
CA ALA A 245 8.39 -6.94 17.53
C ALA A 245 8.33 -8.09 16.53
N ASP A 246 7.11 -8.53 16.18
CA ASP A 246 6.87 -9.58 15.18
C ASP A 246 7.17 -9.13 13.75
N GLY A 247 6.98 -7.85 13.50
CA GLY A 247 7.19 -7.21 12.20
C GLY A 247 5.92 -6.63 11.60
N VAL A 248 6.02 -5.40 11.15
CA VAL A 248 4.91 -4.63 10.58
C VAL A 248 5.22 -4.20 9.15
N LEU A 249 4.26 -4.34 8.26
CA LEU A 249 4.38 -3.85 6.88
C LEU A 249 4.13 -2.34 6.84
N VAL A 250 5.12 -1.58 6.43
CA VAL A 250 4.99 -0.13 6.23
C VAL A 250 4.19 0.12 4.96
N THR A 251 3.11 0.89 5.06
CA THR A 251 2.21 1.17 3.93
C THR A 251 2.15 2.64 3.55
N ALA A 252 2.53 3.53 4.44
CA ALA A 252 2.61 4.97 4.15
C ALA A 252 3.70 5.63 4.97
N MET A 253 4.38 6.59 4.38
CA MET A 253 5.39 7.41 5.03
C MET A 253 5.15 8.88 4.74
N HIS A 254 5.26 9.72 5.78
CA HIS A 254 5.32 11.16 5.66
C HIS A 254 6.65 11.64 6.23
N SER A 255 7.46 12.27 5.41
CA SER A 255 8.78 12.76 5.81
C SER A 255 8.75 14.28 5.89
N HIS A 256 9.30 14.82 6.98
CA HIS A 256 9.49 16.25 7.16
C HIS A 256 10.98 16.53 7.27
N ALA A 257 11.51 17.35 6.38
CA ALA A 257 12.87 17.82 6.45
C ALA A 257 12.88 19.34 6.53
N ARG A 258 13.75 19.90 7.36
CA ARG A 258 14.01 21.33 7.46
C ARG A 258 15.45 21.59 7.06
N ARG A 259 15.67 22.44 6.09
CA ARG A 259 17.00 22.97 5.82
C ARG A 259 17.18 24.22 6.69
N ALA A 260 18.11 24.18 7.65
CA ALA A 260 18.55 25.40 8.30
C ALA A 260 19.36 26.22 7.27
N SER A 261 18.98 27.47 7.05
CA SER A 261 19.83 28.44 6.31
C SER A 261 21.07 28.64 7.15
N GLY A 262 22.19 28.04 6.71
CA GLY A 262 23.49 28.38 7.29
C GLY A 262 23.89 29.75 6.82
N ASP A 263 23.67 30.77 7.64
CA ASP A 263 24.39 32.01 7.52
C ASP A 263 25.84 31.70 7.95
N GLY A 264 26.74 31.74 6.97
CA GLY A 264 28.16 31.50 7.22
C GLY A 264 28.78 32.64 8.00
N ARG A 265 28.87 32.51 9.31
CA ARG A 265 29.92 33.07 10.17
C ARG A 265 29.87 32.40 11.53
N ASP A 266 30.94 31.68 11.81
CA ASP A 266 31.54 31.39 13.10
C ASP A 266 30.65 31.30 14.36
N ALA A 267 30.23 30.08 14.71
CA ALA A 267 30.14 29.68 16.12
C ALA A 267 30.29 28.17 16.22
N ALA A 268 31.41 27.74 16.77
CA ALA A 268 31.61 26.41 17.25
C ALA A 268 30.70 26.14 18.46
N GLY A 269 29.46 25.71 18.20
CA GLY A 269 28.51 25.18 19.17
C GLY A 269 27.98 23.84 18.64
N PRO A 270 27.53 22.90 19.49
CA PRO A 270 27.01 21.63 19.04
C PRO A 270 25.80 21.90 18.12
N ARG A 271 25.94 21.48 16.89
CA ARG A 271 24.87 21.58 15.88
C ARG A 271 23.73 20.68 16.33
N ASP A 272 22.65 21.28 16.80
CA ASP A 272 21.35 20.63 16.92
C ASP A 272 20.85 20.24 15.52
N GLN A 273 21.42 19.16 15.00
CA GLN A 273 20.84 18.47 13.86
C GLN A 273 19.64 17.69 14.41
N HIS A 274 18.48 18.33 14.43
CA HIS A 274 17.24 17.56 14.58
C HIS A 274 17.11 16.67 13.36
N PRO A 275 17.24 15.35 13.51
CA PRO A 275 16.97 14.42 12.41
C PRO A 275 15.52 14.65 11.96
N GLY A 276 15.32 14.70 10.65
CA GLY A 276 13.98 14.86 10.08
C GLY A 276 13.05 13.80 10.66
N LYS A 277 11.89 14.22 11.19
CA LYS A 277 10.90 13.29 11.71
C LYS A 277 10.13 12.66 10.55
N ARG A 278 9.98 11.35 10.57
CA ARG A 278 9.18 10.60 9.59
C ARG A 278 8.08 9.83 10.32
N HIS A 279 6.85 10.04 9.91
CA HIS A 279 5.69 9.32 10.43
C HIS A 279 5.35 8.16 9.51
N LEU A 280 5.23 6.97 10.05
CA LEU A 280 4.83 5.78 9.32
C LEU A 280 3.43 5.32 9.71
N ARG A 281 2.75 4.68 8.77
CA ARG A 281 1.56 3.84 9.01
C ARG A 281 1.90 2.43 8.59
N ALA A 282 1.48 1.47 9.38
CA ALA A 282 1.79 0.06 9.14
C ALA A 282 0.60 -0.83 9.47
N TYR A 283 0.66 -2.04 8.94
CA TYR A 283 -0.27 -3.13 9.19
C TYR A 283 0.52 -4.39 9.56
N ARG A 284 -0.17 -5.29 10.26
CA ARG A 284 0.38 -6.61 10.64
C ARG A 284 0.34 -7.60 9.47
#